data_8c9e251adefd7c82154caf32878bb8ef
#
_entry.id   8c9e251adefd7c82154caf32878bb8ef
#
_cell.length_a   1.000
_cell.length_b   1.000
_cell.length_c   1.000
_cell.angle_alpha   90.00
_cell.angle_beta   90.00
_cell.angle_gamma   90.00
#
_symmetry.space_group_name_H-M   'P 1'
#
loop_
_entity.id
_entity.type
_entity.pdbx_description
1 polymer ?
#
loop_
_entity_poly.entity_id
_entity_poly.type
_entity_poly.pdbx_seq_one_letter_code
_entity_poly.pdbx_strand_id
1 'polypeptide(L)'
;MYNNMTRDCETTGLRDATPRSLVVPKSRVKKNRITMKKSLCIICAVIVLASCTKNFEEMNQDPFSPTGTTIEALFNGVVSSLQQSMNEQFYLQNEIWYPETELGALTSEAWGNSQIGTSNVWSDYYYMLSNIRELERRFNDYGVEYADPDICNKVRAQLNVMKAYQTFKVTDIFGDIPYSQAGRIWENPSSQATMKPEWDTQESIYKSLLEELVWSRDVLHADSATTSLGNEFYRLPYDVLLNNNYTQWAEFANSLILRHSLRMYDKDPEFATPLLVEAYNYPYTSISTSGGMATGGAIALWPSMLGTSWDTNWSFREHKHLRMGETIWSILSSTDDMDGSGIFDYRTFLFFDTNHKTDSFPDGAWRAYPQIRTLETPTEGGSPYAQSRDGSYTFKGPSCLYSPFNYYLTRDEKYMPQILITYADVLFMKAEIGARGIGGIILSGMDLDQMLFQGIYQSCLFWAHIPQNTSRWVYFYPQYTNYVGNLDIWALGNNMASNVMNNAVYMNPNFDYTNEAYLNLIYQQRWLNLFRQPWEAWALARRTMATPTTTNHAKLTSYRMEYPQKEIEYNYENYSAQLTRMSHGDTRQTKVWWMDF
;
A
#
# COMPACT_ATOMS: atom_id res chain seq x y z
N MET A 1 36.77 -25.81 -20.20
CA MET A 1 37.54 -25.63 -21.42
C MET A 1 37.61 -24.14 -21.71
N TYR A 2 38.87 -23.68 -21.89
CA TYR A 2 39.37 -22.35 -22.29
C TYR A 2 39.20 -21.21 -21.28
N ASN A 3 40.20 -20.87 -20.66
CA ASN A 3 41.65 -20.47 -20.71
C ASN A 3 41.79 -18.97 -20.57
N ASN A 4 42.59 -18.68 -19.54
CA ASN A 4 43.34 -17.49 -19.17
C ASN A 4 44.00 -16.72 -20.32
N MET A 5 44.13 -15.43 -20.14
CA MET A 5 45.33 -14.70 -20.54
C MET A 5 45.57 -13.50 -19.64
N THR A 6 46.53 -13.67 -18.76
CA THR A 6 47.37 -12.64 -18.14
C THR A 6 48.43 -12.15 -19.14
N ARG A 7 48.77 -10.89 -19.10
CA ARG A 7 50.07 -10.41 -19.60
C ARG A 7 50.57 -9.28 -18.72
N ASP A 8 51.63 -9.62 -18.04
CA ASP A 8 52.64 -8.72 -17.46
C ASP A 8 53.38 -7.97 -18.57
N CYS A 9 53.88 -6.78 -18.27
CA CYS A 9 54.98 -6.20 -18.97
C CYS A 9 55.86 -5.40 -18.00
N GLU A 10 57.08 -5.85 -17.99
CA GLU A 10 58.21 -5.47 -17.14
C GLU A 10 58.79 -4.08 -17.45
N THR A 11 59.48 -3.62 -16.44
CA THR A 11 60.41 -2.52 -16.32
C THR A 11 61.63 -2.61 -17.26
N THR A 12 62.09 -1.48 -17.78
CA THR A 12 63.53 -1.25 -18.01
C THR A 12 63.87 0.21 -17.79
N GLY A 13 64.85 0.44 -16.93
CA GLY A 13 65.48 1.71 -16.65
C GLY A 13 66.61 2.08 -17.62
N LEU A 14 67.09 3.32 -17.54
CA LEU A 14 68.48 3.74 -17.75
C LEU A 14 68.58 5.27 -17.65
N ARG A 15 69.25 5.69 -16.62
CA ARG A 15 70.57 6.47 -16.49
C ARG A 15 70.59 7.92 -16.98
N ASP A 16 70.93 8.76 -16.01
CA ASP A 16 71.78 9.89 -15.93
C ASP A 16 72.39 10.54 -17.22
N ALA A 17 72.19 11.84 -17.28
CA ALA A 17 73.27 12.76 -17.73
C ALA A 17 72.93 14.20 -17.32
N THR A 18 73.71 14.74 -16.40
CA THR A 18 73.91 16.18 -16.21
C THR A 18 74.88 16.71 -17.25
N PRO A 19 74.78 17.97 -17.70
CA PRO A 19 75.92 18.84 -17.71
C PRO A 19 75.70 20.32 -17.28
N ARG A 20 76.66 20.75 -16.50
CA ARG A 20 77.41 21.97 -16.44
C ARG A 20 76.72 23.34 -16.62
N SER A 21 77.01 24.12 -15.59
CA SER A 21 76.89 25.54 -15.39
C SER A 21 77.54 26.44 -16.48
N LEU A 22 76.82 27.52 -16.83
CA LEU A 22 77.40 28.73 -17.36
C LEU A 22 76.93 29.95 -16.56
N VAL A 23 77.88 30.60 -15.96
CA VAL A 23 77.79 31.86 -15.22
C VAL A 23 77.88 33.02 -16.20
N VAL A 24 76.94 33.97 -16.17
CA VAL A 24 77.07 35.32 -16.75
C VAL A 24 76.34 36.34 -15.86
N PRO A 25 76.81 37.59 -15.76
CA PRO A 25 76.68 38.39 -14.54
C PRO A 25 75.49 39.30 -14.46
N LYS A 26 75.23 39.73 -13.24
CA LYS A 26 74.20 40.69 -12.84
C LYS A 26 74.32 42.05 -13.46
N SER A 27 73.29 42.58 -14.11
CA SER A 27 73.11 44.02 -14.26
C SER A 27 71.74 44.45 -13.72
N ARG A 28 71.83 45.63 -13.05
CA ARG A 28 70.71 46.26 -12.32
C ARG A 28 69.54 46.66 -13.22
N VAL A 29 68.36 46.02 -13.01
CA VAL A 29 67.06 46.67 -13.18
C VAL A 29 66.12 46.07 -12.13
N LYS A 30 66.15 46.60 -10.96
CA LYS A 30 65.24 46.24 -9.87
C LYS A 30 64.57 47.50 -9.35
N LYS A 31 63.33 47.85 -9.85
CA LYS A 31 62.34 48.51 -9.02
C LYS A 31 60.90 48.50 -9.64
N ASN A 32 60.77 48.42 -10.96
CA ASN A 32 59.42 48.55 -11.56
C ASN A 32 58.71 47.23 -11.89
N ARG A 33 59.33 46.05 -11.74
CA ARG A 33 58.74 44.75 -12.02
C ARG A 33 57.92 44.18 -10.86
N ILE A 34 58.09 44.66 -9.63
CA ILE A 34 57.39 44.09 -8.45
C ILE A 34 55.97 44.68 -8.32
N THR A 35 55.80 45.96 -8.69
CA THR A 35 54.43 46.60 -8.65
C THR A 35 53.53 46.08 -9.75
N MET A 36 54.04 45.87 -10.95
CA MET A 36 53.28 45.35 -12.08
C MET A 36 52.87 43.87 -11.90
N LYS A 37 53.75 43.05 -11.27
CA LYS A 37 53.37 41.66 -10.95
C LYS A 37 52.33 41.57 -9.84
N LYS A 38 52.35 42.45 -8.84
CA LYS A 38 51.33 42.51 -7.80
C LYS A 38 49.98 42.99 -8.34
N SER A 39 49.98 44.00 -9.23
CA SER A 39 48.74 44.47 -9.90
C SER A 39 48.18 43.42 -10.87
N LEU A 40 49.03 42.70 -11.60
CA LEU A 40 48.59 41.62 -12.48
C LEU A 40 48.03 40.42 -11.69
N CYS A 41 48.62 40.05 -10.55
CA CYS A 41 48.10 39.00 -9.66
C CYS A 41 46.77 39.41 -9.01
N ILE A 42 46.57 40.68 -8.67
CA ILE A 42 45.31 41.18 -8.12
C ILE A 42 44.21 41.18 -9.21
N ILE A 43 44.53 41.60 -10.43
CA ILE A 43 43.61 41.58 -11.57
C ILE A 43 43.26 40.11 -11.94
N CYS A 44 44.22 39.20 -11.96
CA CYS A 44 43.94 37.77 -12.18
C CYS A 44 43.14 37.16 -11.04
N ALA A 45 43.35 37.54 -9.79
CA ALA A 45 42.55 37.08 -8.64
C ALA A 45 41.12 37.63 -8.71
N VAL A 46 40.89 38.86 -9.12
CA VAL A 46 39.56 39.45 -9.31
C VAL A 46 38.83 38.82 -10.51
N ILE A 47 39.54 38.51 -11.60
CA ILE A 47 38.93 37.80 -12.76
C ILE A 47 38.58 36.35 -12.41
N VAL A 48 39.41 35.67 -11.60
CA VAL A 48 39.12 34.30 -11.13
C VAL A 48 37.91 34.31 -10.15
N LEU A 49 37.78 35.31 -9.29
CA LEU A 49 36.64 35.46 -8.39
C LEU A 49 35.37 35.90 -9.13
N ALA A 50 35.47 36.66 -10.22
CA ALA A 50 34.30 37.03 -11.03
C ALA A 50 33.90 35.95 -12.04
N SER A 51 34.77 35.03 -12.40
CA SER A 51 34.48 33.90 -13.27
C SER A 51 33.73 32.77 -12.55
N CYS A 52 33.86 32.66 -11.22
CA CYS A 52 33.18 31.61 -10.45
C CYS A 52 31.72 31.96 -10.11
N THR A 53 31.27 33.22 -10.33
CA THR A 53 29.89 33.58 -9.96
C THR A 53 28.90 33.59 -11.13
N LYS A 54 29.37 33.52 -12.37
CA LYS A 54 28.53 33.67 -13.55
C LYS A 54 27.69 32.42 -13.91
N ASN A 55 28.02 31.26 -13.35
CA ASN A 55 27.29 30.00 -13.55
C ASN A 55 26.99 29.32 -12.22
N PHE A 56 27.06 30.05 -11.09
CA PHE A 56 26.79 29.45 -9.78
C PHE A 56 25.32 29.09 -9.61
N GLU A 57 24.41 29.83 -10.24
CA GLU A 57 23.00 29.52 -10.30
C GLU A 57 22.71 28.32 -11.22
N GLU A 58 23.42 28.18 -12.34
CA GLU A 58 23.29 26.98 -13.21
C GLU A 58 24.00 25.74 -12.64
N MET A 59 25.08 25.90 -11.90
CA MET A 59 25.81 24.77 -11.27
C MET A 59 25.18 24.34 -9.94
N ASN A 60 24.38 25.19 -9.30
CA ASN A 60 23.61 24.87 -8.10
C ASN A 60 22.17 24.45 -8.38
N GLN A 61 21.78 24.35 -9.64
CA GLN A 61 20.58 23.58 -9.95
C GLN A 61 20.95 22.12 -9.73
N ASP A 62 20.33 21.53 -8.70
CA ASP A 62 20.40 20.09 -8.47
C ASP A 62 20.05 19.38 -9.79
N PRO A 63 21.00 18.64 -10.42
CA PRO A 63 20.70 17.93 -11.66
C PRO A 63 19.60 16.86 -11.48
N PHE A 64 19.23 16.57 -10.24
CA PHE A 64 18.09 15.74 -9.85
C PHE A 64 16.86 16.57 -9.46
N SER A 65 16.97 17.90 -9.45
CA SER A 65 15.79 18.75 -9.30
C SER A 65 14.92 18.62 -10.56
N PRO A 66 13.65 18.27 -10.44
CA PRO A 66 12.77 17.97 -11.58
C PRO A 66 12.32 19.21 -12.35
N THR A 67 13.22 20.16 -12.62
CA THR A 67 12.96 21.39 -13.37
C THR A 67 12.54 21.12 -14.82
N GLY A 68 12.62 19.88 -15.28
CA GLY A 68 12.12 19.43 -16.59
C GLY A 68 11.03 18.37 -16.53
N THR A 69 10.60 17.95 -15.35
CA THR A 69 9.53 16.92 -15.22
C THR A 69 8.16 17.56 -15.45
N THR A 70 7.38 16.96 -16.31
CA THR A 70 6.01 17.46 -16.59
C THR A 70 5.09 17.17 -15.39
N ILE A 71 3.99 17.92 -15.29
CA ILE A 71 2.97 17.74 -14.24
C ILE A 71 2.38 16.32 -14.32
N GLU A 72 2.15 15.80 -15.54
CA GLU A 72 1.65 14.44 -15.75
C GLU A 72 2.60 13.38 -15.22
N ALA A 73 3.89 13.54 -15.46
CA ALA A 73 4.89 12.60 -14.96
C ALA A 73 4.96 12.62 -13.43
N LEU A 74 4.86 13.81 -12.80
CA LEU A 74 4.77 13.92 -11.35
C LEU A 74 3.48 13.31 -10.80
N PHE A 75 2.34 13.57 -11.46
CA PHE A 75 1.05 12.98 -11.08
C PHE A 75 1.11 11.44 -11.11
N ASN A 76 1.59 10.86 -12.21
CA ASN A 76 1.74 9.41 -12.32
C ASN A 76 2.85 8.86 -11.40
N GLY A 77 3.82 9.67 -11.02
CA GLY A 77 4.76 9.38 -9.93
C GLY A 77 4.05 9.22 -8.58
N VAL A 78 3.07 10.07 -8.29
CA VAL A 78 2.21 9.94 -7.10
C VAL A 78 1.34 8.68 -7.21
N VAL A 79 0.73 8.39 -8.37
CA VAL A 79 -0.01 7.13 -8.59
C VAL A 79 0.89 5.92 -8.32
N SER A 80 2.11 5.91 -8.83
CA SER A 80 3.07 4.81 -8.59
C SER A 80 3.40 4.62 -7.11
N SER A 81 3.42 5.71 -6.34
CA SER A 81 3.69 5.68 -4.89
C SER A 81 2.53 5.09 -4.06
N LEU A 82 1.38 4.81 -4.67
CA LEU A 82 0.30 4.05 -4.01
C LEU A 82 0.63 2.57 -3.86
N GLN A 83 1.63 2.10 -4.59
CA GLN A 83 2.12 0.72 -4.48
C GLN A 83 2.86 0.50 -3.17
N GLN A 84 2.67 -0.67 -2.56
CA GLN A 84 3.49 -1.09 -1.43
C GLN A 84 4.91 -1.43 -1.87
N SER A 85 5.91 -1.01 -1.09
CA SER A 85 7.29 -1.44 -1.30
C SER A 85 7.49 -2.92 -0.97
N MET A 86 8.50 -3.52 -1.58
CA MET A 86 8.86 -4.92 -1.31
C MET A 86 9.19 -5.16 0.17
N ASN A 87 9.88 -4.23 0.82
CA ASN A 87 10.25 -4.37 2.21
C ASN A 87 9.06 -4.18 3.17
N GLU A 88 8.11 -3.31 2.84
CA GLU A 88 6.84 -3.23 3.56
C GLU A 88 6.11 -4.58 3.50
N GLN A 89 5.98 -5.15 2.30
CA GLN A 89 5.32 -6.43 2.13
C GLN A 89 6.05 -7.57 2.87
N PHE A 90 7.38 -7.62 2.79
CA PHE A 90 8.16 -8.70 3.40
C PHE A 90 8.15 -8.61 4.92
N TYR A 91 8.54 -7.47 5.51
CA TYR A 91 8.79 -7.35 6.94
C TYR A 91 7.58 -6.90 7.77
N LEU A 92 6.60 -6.22 7.17
CA LEU A 92 5.40 -5.80 7.91
C LEU A 92 4.21 -6.67 7.53
N GLN A 93 3.89 -6.79 6.24
CA GLN A 93 2.72 -7.54 5.82
C GLN A 93 2.85 -9.02 6.14
N ASN A 94 3.94 -9.68 5.70
CA ASN A 94 4.09 -11.13 5.84
C ASN A 94 4.47 -11.57 7.25
N GLU A 95 5.27 -10.78 7.98
CA GLU A 95 5.77 -11.18 9.30
C GLU A 95 4.93 -10.65 10.47
N ILE A 96 4.12 -9.59 10.27
CA ILE A 96 3.35 -8.99 11.35
C ILE A 96 1.87 -9.02 11.04
N TRP A 97 1.43 -8.35 9.97
CA TRP A 97 0.00 -8.13 9.78
C TRP A 97 -0.78 -9.40 9.40
N TYR A 98 -0.24 -10.29 8.57
CA TYR A 98 -0.91 -11.57 8.30
C TYR A 98 -1.06 -12.44 9.55
N PRO A 99 0.00 -12.66 10.37
CA PRO A 99 -0.15 -13.43 11.61
C PRO A 99 -1.04 -12.75 12.65
N GLU A 100 -0.89 -11.45 12.87
CA GLU A 100 -1.68 -10.73 13.88
C GLU A 100 -3.17 -10.64 13.53
N THR A 101 -3.49 -10.58 12.24
CA THR A 101 -4.87 -10.61 11.77
C THR A 101 -5.41 -12.02 11.54
N GLU A 102 -4.57 -13.03 11.67
CA GLU A 102 -4.92 -14.43 11.41
C GLU A 102 -5.38 -14.74 9.97
N LEU A 103 -5.16 -13.79 9.04
CA LEU A 103 -5.32 -14.04 7.59
C LEU A 103 -4.29 -15.02 7.06
N GLY A 104 -3.25 -15.26 7.82
CA GLY A 104 -2.21 -16.24 7.57
C GLY A 104 -1.50 -16.62 8.86
N ALA A 105 -0.70 -17.68 8.82
CA ALA A 105 0.09 -18.14 9.94
C ALA A 105 1.55 -18.34 9.55
N LEU A 106 2.48 -18.08 10.46
CA LEU A 106 3.92 -18.26 10.24
C LEU A 106 4.39 -19.61 10.76
N THR A 107 5.05 -20.40 9.92
CA THR A 107 5.66 -21.67 10.28
C THR A 107 7.02 -21.54 10.98
N SER A 108 7.55 -20.33 11.06
CA SER A 108 8.75 -19.97 11.80
C SER A 108 8.56 -18.67 12.56
N GLU A 109 9.49 -18.35 13.43
CA GLU A 109 9.51 -17.01 14.03
C GLU A 109 9.78 -15.95 12.97
N ALA A 110 9.21 -14.75 13.17
CA ALA A 110 9.50 -13.60 12.33
C ALA A 110 10.99 -13.24 12.39
N TRP A 111 11.54 -12.71 11.32
CA TRP A 111 12.97 -12.34 11.25
C TRP A 111 13.33 -11.14 12.13
N GLY A 112 12.32 -10.45 12.69
CA GLY A 112 12.53 -9.36 13.64
C GLY A 112 13.05 -8.06 13.05
N ASN A 113 13.05 -7.91 11.73
CA ASN A 113 13.59 -6.76 11.02
C ASN A 113 12.52 -5.73 10.61
N SER A 114 11.48 -5.56 11.42
CA SER A 114 10.38 -4.62 11.14
C SER A 114 10.84 -3.19 10.86
N GLN A 115 11.98 -2.77 11.45
CA GLN A 115 12.58 -1.45 11.19
C GLN A 115 12.93 -1.23 9.70
N ILE A 116 13.22 -2.26 8.94
CA ILE A 116 13.43 -2.14 7.49
C ILE A 116 12.10 -1.78 6.82
N GLY A 117 11.03 -2.49 7.15
CA GLY A 117 9.69 -2.23 6.63
C GLY A 117 9.18 -0.84 7.00
N THR A 118 9.26 -0.46 8.28
CA THR A 118 8.81 0.86 8.75
C THR A 118 9.60 1.99 8.13
N SER A 119 10.92 1.83 7.95
CA SER A 119 11.77 2.83 7.28
C SER A 119 11.38 3.02 5.82
N ASN A 120 10.98 1.95 5.11
CA ASN A 120 10.51 2.07 3.74
C ASN A 120 9.13 2.76 3.67
N VAL A 121 8.15 2.33 4.49
CA VAL A 121 6.84 3.00 4.55
C VAL A 121 7.00 4.50 4.79
N TRP A 122 7.88 4.88 5.72
CA TRP A 122 8.15 6.27 6.06
C TRP A 122 8.78 7.04 4.90
N SER A 123 9.86 6.51 4.32
CA SER A 123 10.58 7.20 3.24
C SER A 123 9.73 7.31 1.97
N ASP A 124 9.01 6.26 1.59
CA ASP A 124 8.14 6.24 0.41
C ASP A 124 6.98 7.23 0.55
N TYR A 125 6.42 7.33 1.75
CA TYR A 125 5.37 8.30 2.06
C TYR A 125 5.87 9.75 1.92
N TYR A 126 7.00 10.09 2.55
CA TYR A 126 7.50 11.47 2.48
C TYR A 126 8.04 11.83 1.10
N TYR A 127 8.53 10.86 0.34
CA TYR A 127 8.84 11.07 -1.07
C TYR A 127 7.57 11.42 -1.87
N MET A 128 6.49 10.65 -1.68
CA MET A 128 5.19 10.94 -2.31
C MET A 128 4.64 12.29 -1.87
N LEU A 129 4.64 12.58 -0.56
CA LEU A 129 4.15 13.86 -0.02
C LEU A 129 4.92 15.05 -0.60
N SER A 130 6.23 14.93 -0.76
CA SER A 130 7.06 15.97 -1.37
C SER A 130 6.70 16.21 -2.83
N ASN A 131 6.40 15.17 -3.60
CA ASN A 131 5.92 15.30 -4.98
C ASN A 131 4.54 15.95 -5.05
N ILE A 132 3.63 15.63 -4.12
CA ILE A 132 2.32 16.28 -4.03
C ILE A 132 2.49 17.76 -3.70
N ARG A 133 3.33 18.10 -2.71
CA ARG A 133 3.61 19.51 -2.35
C ARG A 133 4.22 20.29 -3.51
N GLU A 134 5.11 19.67 -4.29
CA GLU A 134 5.65 20.29 -5.49
C GLU A 134 4.57 20.54 -6.57
N LEU A 135 3.65 19.59 -6.75
CA LEU A 135 2.50 19.80 -7.65
C LEU A 135 1.58 20.91 -7.13
N GLU A 136 1.25 20.94 -5.83
CA GLU A 136 0.48 22.02 -5.21
C GLU A 136 1.16 23.39 -5.45
N ARG A 137 2.48 23.46 -5.31
CA ARG A 137 3.27 24.68 -5.58
C ARG A 137 3.14 25.10 -7.03
N ARG A 138 3.34 24.18 -7.98
CA ARG A 138 3.24 24.49 -9.41
C ARG A 138 1.84 24.96 -9.80
N PHE A 139 0.80 24.39 -9.23
CA PHE A 139 -0.57 24.88 -9.47
C PHE A 139 -0.82 26.28 -8.90
N ASN A 140 -0.17 26.64 -7.79
CA ASN A 140 -0.28 27.98 -7.24
C ASN A 140 0.51 29.01 -8.05
N ASP A 141 1.73 28.65 -8.48
CA ASP A 141 2.65 29.56 -9.18
C ASP A 141 2.33 29.67 -10.68
N TYR A 142 1.85 28.60 -11.30
CA TYR A 142 1.67 28.46 -12.75
C TYR A 142 0.25 28.11 -13.17
N GLY A 143 -0.69 28.06 -12.24
CA GLY A 143 -2.06 27.57 -12.50
C GLY A 143 -2.80 28.32 -13.59
N VAL A 144 -2.47 29.61 -13.80
CA VAL A 144 -3.06 30.45 -14.87
C VAL A 144 -2.42 30.15 -16.24
N GLU A 145 -1.21 29.63 -16.28
CA GLU A 145 -0.46 29.33 -17.51
C GLU A 145 -0.86 27.98 -18.13
N TYR A 146 -1.33 27.05 -17.31
CA TYR A 146 -1.51 25.65 -17.73
C TYR A 146 -2.96 25.26 -17.98
N ALA A 147 -3.94 25.89 -17.33
CA ALA A 147 -5.31 25.47 -17.49
C ALA A 147 -6.36 26.41 -16.88
N ASP A 148 -7.60 26.17 -17.27
CA ASP A 148 -8.79 26.63 -16.60
C ASP A 148 -8.72 26.30 -15.10
N PRO A 149 -9.06 27.26 -14.19
CA PRO A 149 -9.11 27.02 -12.75
C PRO A 149 -9.91 25.77 -12.33
N ASP A 150 -10.97 25.43 -13.05
CA ASP A 150 -11.78 24.24 -12.77
C ASP A 150 -11.00 22.95 -12.99
N ILE A 151 -10.16 22.90 -14.01
CA ILE A 151 -9.30 21.73 -14.26
C ILE A 151 -8.23 21.60 -13.17
N CYS A 152 -7.62 22.71 -12.76
CA CYS A 152 -6.67 22.71 -11.63
C CYS A 152 -7.32 22.18 -10.35
N ASN A 153 -8.58 22.55 -10.07
CA ASN A 153 -9.31 22.05 -8.92
C ASN A 153 -9.57 20.53 -9.00
N LYS A 154 -9.88 20.01 -10.19
CA LYS A 154 -10.05 18.56 -10.39
C LYS A 154 -8.75 17.78 -10.13
N VAL A 155 -7.62 18.27 -10.66
CA VAL A 155 -6.31 17.63 -10.41
C VAL A 155 -5.94 17.72 -8.93
N ARG A 156 -6.18 18.85 -8.26
CA ARG A 156 -6.01 18.97 -6.80
C ARG A 156 -6.88 17.98 -6.05
N ALA A 157 -8.13 17.83 -6.45
CA ALA A 157 -9.04 16.88 -5.84
C ALA A 157 -8.55 15.43 -5.98
N GLN A 158 -8.06 15.03 -7.16
CA GLN A 158 -7.45 13.72 -7.37
C GLN A 158 -6.18 13.53 -6.50
N LEU A 159 -5.32 14.55 -6.41
CA LEU A 159 -4.13 14.52 -5.56
C LEU A 159 -4.49 14.41 -4.07
N ASN A 160 -5.53 15.13 -3.62
CA ASN A 160 -6.01 15.03 -2.24
C ASN A 160 -6.51 13.63 -1.91
N VAL A 161 -7.20 12.95 -2.83
CA VAL A 161 -7.66 11.57 -2.64
C VAL A 161 -6.47 10.63 -2.45
N MET A 162 -5.45 10.72 -3.29
CA MET A 162 -4.23 9.90 -3.17
C MET A 162 -3.44 10.24 -1.90
N LYS A 163 -3.30 11.53 -1.59
CA LYS A 163 -2.68 12.03 -0.35
C LYS A 163 -3.39 11.45 0.87
N ALA A 164 -4.70 11.56 0.91
CA ALA A 164 -5.51 11.06 2.02
C ALA A 164 -5.34 9.53 2.18
N TYR A 165 -5.43 8.76 1.11
CA TYR A 165 -5.24 7.31 1.15
C TYR A 165 -3.92 6.91 1.82
N GLN A 166 -2.81 7.48 1.40
CA GLN A 166 -1.49 7.15 1.97
C GLN A 166 -1.27 7.75 3.35
N THR A 167 -1.74 8.98 3.60
CA THR A 167 -1.57 9.61 4.91
C THR A 167 -2.36 8.86 5.98
N PHE A 168 -3.59 8.44 5.70
CA PHE A 168 -4.35 7.59 6.62
C PHE A 168 -3.62 6.28 6.91
N LYS A 169 -3.11 5.59 5.88
CA LYS A 169 -2.34 4.36 6.06
C LYS A 169 -1.14 4.60 6.99
N VAL A 170 -0.37 5.64 6.74
CA VAL A 170 0.86 5.92 7.51
C VAL A 170 0.55 6.34 8.95
N THR A 171 -0.43 7.23 9.14
CA THR A 171 -0.82 7.61 10.51
C THR A 171 -1.50 6.47 11.27
N ASP A 172 -2.17 5.53 10.59
CA ASP A 172 -2.70 4.31 11.21
C ASP A 172 -1.60 3.32 11.63
N ILE A 173 -0.45 3.36 10.94
CA ILE A 173 0.72 2.56 11.29
C ILE A 173 1.47 3.18 12.47
N PHE A 174 1.68 4.49 12.48
CA PHE A 174 2.59 5.16 13.41
C PHE A 174 1.90 6.01 14.49
N GLY A 175 0.64 6.40 14.33
CA GLY A 175 -0.03 7.43 15.13
C GLY A 175 0.27 8.83 14.61
N ASP A 176 0.65 9.74 15.49
CA ASP A 176 1.05 11.11 15.12
C ASP A 176 2.25 11.07 14.17
N ILE A 177 2.28 11.94 13.17
CA ILE A 177 3.36 12.04 12.17
C ILE A 177 3.59 13.51 11.78
N PRO A 178 4.77 13.90 11.31
CA PRO A 178 4.98 15.17 10.64
C PRO A 178 4.14 15.25 9.36
N TYR A 179 3.22 16.20 9.25
CA TYR A 179 2.32 16.28 8.10
C TYR A 179 2.14 17.69 7.53
N SER A 180 1.66 18.62 8.34
CA SER A 180 1.26 19.96 7.85
C SER A 180 2.42 20.74 7.25
N GLN A 181 3.60 20.65 7.85
CA GLN A 181 4.83 21.34 7.42
C GLN A 181 5.78 20.45 6.63
N ALA A 182 5.55 19.13 6.60
CA ALA A 182 6.42 18.20 5.89
C ALA A 182 6.34 18.38 4.36
N GLY A 183 7.49 18.25 3.70
CA GLY A 183 7.62 18.39 2.25
C GLY A 183 7.57 19.84 1.72
N ARG A 184 7.66 20.86 2.60
CA ARG A 184 7.53 22.29 2.27
C ARG A 184 8.83 23.08 2.41
N ILE A 185 9.97 22.42 2.34
CA ILE A 185 11.29 23.07 2.52
C ILE A 185 11.51 24.26 1.58
N TRP A 186 10.92 24.24 0.39
CA TRP A 186 11.01 25.28 -0.60
C TRP A 186 10.27 26.57 -0.22
N GLU A 187 9.25 26.51 0.64
CA GLU A 187 8.52 27.69 1.12
C GLU A 187 9.42 28.57 1.99
N ASN A 188 10.26 27.94 2.81
CA ASN A 188 11.25 28.61 3.63
C ASN A 188 12.48 27.73 3.89
N PRO A 189 13.45 27.69 2.96
CA PRO A 189 14.62 26.82 3.06
C PRO A 189 15.51 27.06 4.28
N SER A 190 15.36 28.24 4.91
CA SER A 190 16.11 28.60 6.12
C SER A 190 15.37 28.30 7.42
N SER A 191 14.10 27.90 7.32
CA SER A 191 13.29 27.63 8.50
C SER A 191 13.57 26.25 9.09
N GLN A 192 13.83 26.22 10.37
CA GLN A 192 13.98 24.95 11.10
C GLN A 192 12.69 24.14 11.09
N ALA A 193 11.53 24.78 11.11
CA ALA A 193 10.22 24.14 11.08
C ALA A 193 9.96 23.36 9.78
N THR A 194 10.46 23.85 8.63
CA THR A 194 10.32 23.12 7.35
C THR A 194 11.38 22.04 7.15
N MET A 195 12.55 22.19 7.80
CA MET A 195 13.64 21.21 7.75
C MET A 195 13.46 20.09 8.78
N LYS A 196 12.87 20.40 9.94
CA LYS A 196 12.59 19.51 11.07
C LYS A 196 11.14 19.73 11.53
N PRO A 197 10.15 19.24 10.78
CA PRO A 197 8.76 19.48 11.10
C PRO A 197 8.36 18.81 12.42
N GLU A 198 7.44 19.45 13.15
CA GLU A 198 6.81 18.88 14.33
C GLU A 198 5.83 17.76 13.94
N TRP A 199 5.50 16.89 14.91
CA TRP A 199 4.47 15.89 14.75
C TRP A 199 3.08 16.53 14.90
N ASP A 200 2.28 16.41 13.84
CA ASP A 200 0.84 16.70 13.94
C ASP A 200 0.14 15.54 14.65
N THR A 201 -0.92 15.83 15.38
CA THR A 201 -1.70 14.79 16.05
C THR A 201 -2.49 13.99 15.01
N GLN A 202 -2.65 12.69 15.23
CA GLN A 202 -3.47 11.85 14.37
C GLN A 202 -4.91 12.39 14.24
N GLU A 203 -5.46 12.95 15.33
CA GLU A 203 -6.76 13.62 15.33
C GLU A 203 -6.82 14.76 14.31
N SER A 204 -5.86 15.70 14.37
CA SER A 204 -5.84 16.85 13.46
C SER A 204 -5.66 16.42 12.01
N ILE A 205 -4.81 15.41 11.76
CA ILE A 205 -4.60 14.82 10.44
C ILE A 205 -5.90 14.21 9.91
N TYR A 206 -6.60 13.40 10.72
CA TYR A 206 -7.85 12.75 10.33
C TYR A 206 -8.92 13.76 9.94
N LYS A 207 -9.16 14.77 10.80
CA LYS A 207 -10.17 15.80 10.55
C LYS A 207 -9.86 16.61 9.29
N SER A 208 -8.64 17.08 9.14
CA SER A 208 -8.21 17.82 7.95
C SER A 208 -8.36 17.00 6.65
N LEU A 209 -7.94 15.73 6.66
CA LEU A 209 -8.06 14.87 5.48
C LEU A 209 -9.51 14.56 5.12
N LEU A 210 -10.38 14.37 6.11
CA LEU A 210 -11.80 14.13 5.86
C LEU A 210 -12.48 15.37 5.27
N GLU A 211 -12.17 16.56 5.75
CA GLU A 211 -12.65 17.82 5.16
C GLU A 211 -12.14 18.00 3.72
N GLU A 212 -10.87 17.72 3.47
CA GLU A 212 -10.30 17.76 2.11
C GLU A 212 -10.95 16.73 1.17
N LEU A 213 -11.28 15.54 1.68
CA LEU A 213 -11.96 14.50 0.89
C LEU A 213 -13.41 14.88 0.56
N VAL A 214 -14.14 15.51 1.46
CA VAL A 214 -15.50 16.03 1.19
C VAL A 214 -15.44 17.05 0.06
N TRP A 215 -14.55 18.03 0.17
CA TRP A 215 -14.33 19.01 -0.90
C TRP A 215 -13.96 18.34 -2.23
N SER A 216 -13.04 17.39 -2.19
CA SER A 216 -12.58 16.69 -3.40
C SER A 216 -13.68 15.88 -4.06
N ARG A 217 -14.47 15.14 -3.26
CA ARG A 217 -15.64 14.40 -3.74
C ARG A 217 -16.61 15.32 -4.46
N ASP A 218 -16.93 16.46 -3.86
CA ASP A 218 -17.93 17.39 -4.39
C ASP A 218 -17.47 18.05 -5.69
N VAL A 219 -16.20 18.46 -5.77
CA VAL A 219 -15.58 18.98 -6.99
C VAL A 219 -15.61 17.95 -8.13
N LEU A 220 -15.25 16.71 -7.83
CA LEU A 220 -15.20 15.64 -8.83
C LEU A 220 -16.61 15.15 -9.23
N HIS A 221 -17.57 15.19 -8.31
CA HIS A 221 -18.95 14.78 -8.57
C HIS A 221 -19.69 15.79 -9.45
N ALA A 222 -19.47 17.09 -9.27
CA ALA A 222 -20.14 18.15 -10.04
C ALA A 222 -19.93 18.00 -11.55
N ASP A 223 -18.81 17.43 -11.94
CA ASP A 223 -18.40 17.24 -13.33
C ASP A 223 -18.47 15.81 -13.85
N SER A 224 -19.05 14.90 -13.08
CA SER A 224 -19.17 13.49 -13.46
C SER A 224 -19.91 13.28 -14.80
N ALA A 225 -20.77 14.23 -15.20
CA ALA A 225 -21.46 14.22 -16.49
C ALA A 225 -20.57 14.61 -17.68
N THR A 226 -19.38 15.14 -17.44
CA THR A 226 -18.48 15.69 -18.47
C THR A 226 -17.18 14.89 -18.58
N THR A 227 -17.29 13.56 -18.63
CA THR A 227 -16.16 12.62 -18.72
C THR A 227 -15.20 12.84 -19.91
N SER A 228 -15.56 13.71 -20.84
CA SER A 228 -14.73 14.03 -22.01
C SER A 228 -13.73 15.18 -21.80
N LEU A 229 -13.79 15.89 -20.68
CA LEU A 229 -12.94 17.07 -20.43
C LEU A 229 -11.52 16.76 -19.99
N GLY A 230 -11.19 15.48 -19.69
CA GLY A 230 -9.84 15.07 -19.34
C GLY A 230 -8.77 15.36 -20.40
N ASN A 231 -9.18 15.76 -21.59
CA ASN A 231 -8.26 16.07 -22.69
C ASN A 231 -7.86 17.56 -22.76
N GLU A 232 -8.49 18.42 -21.97
CA GLU A 232 -8.25 19.86 -22.07
C GLU A 232 -7.02 20.31 -21.28
N PHE A 233 -6.72 19.67 -20.16
CA PHE A 233 -5.53 19.97 -19.37
C PHE A 233 -4.26 19.56 -20.11
N TYR A 234 -4.31 18.38 -20.71
CA TYR A 234 -3.25 17.84 -21.56
C TYR A 234 -3.88 17.16 -22.77
N ARG A 235 -3.19 17.16 -23.87
CA ARG A 235 -3.64 16.56 -25.13
C ARG A 235 -3.92 15.05 -25.05
N LEU A 236 -3.56 14.40 -23.94
CA LEU A 236 -3.75 12.97 -23.69
C LEU A 236 -4.22 12.76 -22.25
N PRO A 237 -4.95 11.66 -21.95
CA PRO A 237 -5.26 11.28 -20.59
C PRO A 237 -3.95 11.12 -19.79
N TYR A 238 -3.81 11.88 -18.72
CA TYR A 238 -2.61 11.84 -17.89
C TYR A 238 -2.73 10.83 -16.75
N ASP A 239 -3.94 10.55 -16.31
CA ASP A 239 -4.25 9.68 -15.17
C ASP A 239 -4.26 8.21 -15.57
N VAL A 240 -3.21 7.46 -15.18
CA VAL A 240 -3.12 6.02 -15.45
C VAL A 240 -3.95 5.18 -14.51
N LEU A 241 -4.43 5.72 -13.37
CA LEU A 241 -5.19 4.95 -12.38
C LEU A 241 -6.66 4.77 -12.82
N LEU A 242 -7.35 5.86 -13.12
CA LEU A 242 -8.78 5.86 -13.45
C LEU A 242 -9.10 6.53 -14.79
N ASN A 243 -8.08 6.85 -15.58
CA ASN A 243 -8.23 7.41 -16.93
C ASN A 243 -9.12 8.67 -16.96
N ASN A 244 -8.92 9.57 -15.98
CA ASN A 244 -9.70 10.80 -15.76
C ASN A 244 -11.21 10.55 -15.58
N ASN A 245 -11.61 9.40 -15.08
CA ASN A 245 -12.99 9.14 -14.72
C ASN A 245 -13.32 9.80 -13.37
N TYR A 246 -13.81 11.05 -13.42
CA TYR A 246 -14.10 11.84 -12.23
C TYR A 246 -15.19 11.22 -11.34
N THR A 247 -16.14 10.49 -11.92
CA THR A 247 -17.12 9.72 -11.13
C THR A 247 -16.44 8.68 -10.25
N GLN A 248 -15.50 7.92 -10.79
CA GLN A 248 -14.75 6.92 -10.01
C GLN A 248 -13.83 7.58 -8.96
N TRP A 249 -13.24 8.72 -9.27
CA TRP A 249 -12.47 9.48 -8.29
C TRP A 249 -13.34 10.00 -7.14
N ALA A 250 -14.54 10.51 -7.43
CA ALA A 250 -15.49 10.93 -6.42
C ALA A 250 -15.97 9.75 -5.55
N GLU A 251 -16.25 8.59 -6.16
CA GLU A 251 -16.59 7.35 -5.46
C GLU A 251 -15.42 6.85 -4.59
N PHE A 252 -14.16 7.02 -5.04
CA PHE A 252 -12.98 6.71 -4.25
C PHE A 252 -12.88 7.63 -3.03
N ALA A 253 -13.02 8.94 -3.22
CA ALA A 253 -13.04 9.90 -2.12
C ALA A 253 -14.12 9.56 -1.09
N ASN A 254 -15.35 9.29 -1.55
CA ASN A 254 -16.47 8.91 -0.68
C ASN A 254 -16.22 7.59 0.08
N SER A 255 -15.56 6.63 -0.56
CA SER A 255 -15.20 5.36 0.07
C SER A 255 -14.17 5.56 1.19
N LEU A 256 -13.23 6.47 1.02
CA LEU A 256 -12.27 6.85 2.06
C LEU A 256 -12.96 7.61 3.21
N ILE A 257 -13.91 8.50 2.90
CA ILE A 257 -14.72 9.17 3.93
C ILE A 257 -15.45 8.13 4.78
N LEU A 258 -16.13 7.15 4.16
CA LEU A 258 -16.80 6.06 4.89
C LEU A 258 -15.81 5.28 5.76
N ARG A 259 -14.68 4.85 5.19
CA ARG A 259 -13.70 4.02 5.88
C ARG A 259 -13.12 4.70 7.10
N HIS A 260 -12.69 5.94 6.96
CA HIS A 260 -11.95 6.63 8.02
C HIS A 260 -12.87 7.32 9.03
N SER A 261 -14.04 7.81 8.62
CA SER A 261 -15.05 8.26 9.57
C SER A 261 -15.57 7.12 10.44
N LEU A 262 -15.79 5.93 9.85
CA LEU A 262 -16.18 4.75 10.62
C LEU A 262 -15.06 4.27 11.56
N ARG A 263 -13.79 4.42 11.15
CA ARG A 263 -12.63 4.07 11.97
C ARG A 263 -12.52 4.93 13.23
N MET A 264 -12.77 6.22 13.12
CA MET A 264 -12.71 7.14 14.25
C MET A 264 -14.02 7.29 15.04
N TYR A 265 -15.11 6.67 14.56
CA TYR A 265 -16.46 6.91 15.09
C TYR A 265 -16.57 6.70 16.61
N ASP A 266 -15.97 5.63 17.15
CA ASP A 266 -16.06 5.33 18.57
C ASP A 266 -15.24 6.33 19.44
N LYS A 267 -14.28 7.01 18.85
CA LYS A 267 -13.48 8.06 19.48
C LYS A 267 -14.13 9.45 19.40
N ASP A 268 -14.67 9.81 18.26
CA ASP A 268 -15.29 11.12 18.01
C ASP A 268 -16.57 10.96 17.17
N PRO A 269 -17.67 10.49 17.80
CA PRO A 269 -18.92 10.27 17.10
C PRO A 269 -19.57 11.58 16.65
N GLU A 270 -19.32 12.71 17.30
CA GLU A 270 -19.88 14.00 16.95
C GLU A 270 -19.36 14.46 15.58
N PHE A 271 -18.06 14.36 15.36
CA PHE A 271 -17.45 14.71 14.08
C PHE A 271 -17.77 13.67 12.99
N ALA A 272 -17.73 12.38 13.33
CA ALA A 272 -17.85 11.30 12.34
C ALA A 272 -19.29 11.08 11.83
N THR A 273 -20.33 11.26 12.66
CA THR A 273 -21.72 10.93 12.31
C THR A 273 -22.22 11.66 11.07
N PRO A 274 -22.12 12.99 10.93
CA PRO A 274 -22.62 13.68 9.74
C PRO A 274 -21.92 13.20 8.46
N LEU A 275 -20.61 12.96 8.54
CA LEU A 275 -19.83 12.43 7.41
C LEU A 275 -20.29 11.03 7.00
N LEU A 276 -20.55 10.17 7.98
CA LEU A 276 -21.04 8.82 7.73
C LEU A 276 -22.43 8.80 7.10
N VAL A 277 -23.35 9.64 7.58
CA VAL A 277 -24.72 9.74 7.01
C VAL A 277 -24.67 10.23 5.57
N GLU A 278 -23.88 11.26 5.29
CA GLU A 278 -23.74 11.81 3.96
C GLU A 278 -23.09 10.78 3.01
N ALA A 279 -21.97 10.19 3.40
CA ALA A 279 -21.25 9.23 2.60
C ALA A 279 -22.01 7.91 2.40
N TYR A 280 -22.86 7.50 3.37
CA TYR A 280 -23.76 6.35 3.24
C TYR A 280 -24.75 6.55 2.08
N ASN A 281 -25.33 7.74 1.96
CA ASN A 281 -26.33 8.08 0.95
C ASN A 281 -25.74 8.44 -0.41
N TYR A 282 -24.42 8.55 -0.52
CA TYR A 282 -23.77 8.88 -1.78
C TYR A 282 -24.01 7.78 -2.83
N PRO A 283 -24.40 8.16 -4.07
CA PRO A 283 -24.67 7.18 -5.12
C PRO A 283 -23.38 6.60 -5.69
N TYR A 284 -23.28 5.28 -5.70
CA TYR A 284 -22.21 4.56 -6.38
C TYR A 284 -22.71 4.07 -7.73
N THR A 285 -22.04 4.44 -8.80
CA THR A 285 -22.42 4.07 -10.18
C THR A 285 -21.36 3.26 -10.89
N SER A 286 -20.10 3.67 -10.77
CA SER A 286 -18.99 3.04 -11.48
C SER A 286 -18.38 1.87 -10.72
N ILE A 287 -18.29 1.96 -9.40
CA ILE A 287 -17.78 0.87 -8.55
C ILE A 287 -18.84 -0.22 -8.37
N SER A 288 -20.13 0.15 -8.34
CA SER A 288 -21.24 -0.79 -8.13
C SER A 288 -21.64 -1.55 -9.38
N THR A 289 -21.56 -0.90 -10.53
CA THR A 289 -21.90 -1.54 -11.80
C THR A 289 -20.64 -2.12 -12.41
N SER A 290 -20.39 -3.36 -12.15
CA SER A 290 -19.32 -4.14 -12.72
C SER A 290 -19.28 -4.17 -14.26
N GLY A 291 -20.30 -3.66 -14.92
CA GLY A 291 -20.34 -3.55 -16.37
C GLY A 291 -19.35 -2.58 -16.99
N GLY A 292 -18.82 -1.63 -16.23
CA GLY A 292 -17.80 -0.67 -16.69
C GLY A 292 -16.39 -0.92 -16.17
N MET A 293 -16.25 -1.71 -15.11
CA MET A 293 -14.94 -2.03 -14.52
C MET A 293 -14.68 -3.51 -14.69
N ALA A 294 -13.68 -3.83 -15.48
CA ALA A 294 -13.18 -5.19 -15.67
C ALA A 294 -12.71 -5.89 -14.36
N THR A 295 -12.96 -5.31 -13.20
CA THR A 295 -12.33 -5.64 -11.93
C THR A 295 -13.31 -6.01 -10.82
N GLY A 296 -14.60 -6.23 -11.14
CA GLY A 296 -15.56 -6.63 -10.11
C GLY A 296 -15.83 -5.55 -9.05
N GLY A 297 -15.79 -4.26 -9.42
CA GLY A 297 -16.11 -3.18 -8.49
C GLY A 297 -14.97 -2.84 -7.50
N ALA A 298 -13.77 -2.59 -8.01
CA ALA A 298 -12.64 -2.16 -7.21
C ALA A 298 -11.86 -1.03 -7.87
N ILE A 299 -11.32 -0.15 -7.04
CA ILE A 299 -10.24 0.75 -7.45
C ILE A 299 -8.93 0.08 -7.06
N ALA A 300 -8.12 -0.20 -8.05
CA ALA A 300 -6.90 -0.97 -7.89
C ALA A 300 -5.86 -0.54 -8.92
N LEU A 301 -4.60 -0.58 -8.53
CA LEU A 301 -3.47 -0.30 -9.40
C LEU A 301 -3.02 -1.63 -10.02
N TRP A 302 -3.29 -1.79 -11.31
CA TRP A 302 -2.97 -3.01 -12.05
C TRP A 302 -1.55 -2.99 -12.59
N PRO A 303 -0.89 -4.16 -12.69
CA PRO A 303 0.49 -4.23 -13.21
C PRO A 303 0.67 -3.58 -14.58
N SER A 304 -0.34 -3.65 -15.45
CA SER A 304 -0.32 -3.03 -16.78
C SER A 304 -0.31 -1.50 -16.78
N MET A 305 -0.71 -0.86 -15.69
CA MET A 305 -0.80 0.60 -15.59
C MET A 305 0.57 1.26 -15.36
N LEU A 306 1.49 0.56 -14.70
CA LEU A 306 2.81 1.09 -14.31
C LEU A 306 3.96 0.66 -15.24
N GLY A 307 3.69 -0.06 -16.32
CA GLY A 307 4.73 -0.54 -17.23
C GLY A 307 5.48 -1.76 -16.69
N THR A 308 6.82 -1.79 -16.81
CA THR A 308 7.59 -3.04 -16.77
C THR A 308 8.13 -3.47 -15.40
N SER A 309 8.03 -2.69 -14.34
CA SER A 309 8.67 -3.02 -13.06
C SER A 309 7.66 -3.17 -11.92
N TRP A 310 6.85 -4.20 -12.01
CA TRP A 310 5.92 -4.56 -10.96
C TRP A 310 6.37 -5.85 -10.29
N ASP A 311 7.02 -5.77 -9.15
CA ASP A 311 7.38 -6.96 -8.36
C ASP A 311 6.65 -6.96 -7.00
N THR A 312 5.31 -6.81 -7.03
CA THR A 312 4.48 -6.84 -5.82
C THR A 312 4.50 -8.19 -5.13
N ASN A 313 4.86 -9.24 -5.85
CA ASN A 313 4.80 -10.60 -5.34
C ASN A 313 6.17 -11.15 -4.93
N TRP A 314 7.25 -10.36 -5.09
CA TRP A 314 8.59 -10.75 -4.67
C TRP A 314 8.61 -11.18 -3.19
N SER A 315 7.94 -10.46 -2.34
CA SER A 315 7.90 -10.75 -0.90
C SER A 315 7.31 -12.13 -0.60
N PHE A 316 6.29 -12.56 -1.34
CA PHE A 316 5.73 -13.91 -1.19
C PHE A 316 6.62 -14.99 -1.78
N ARG A 317 7.34 -14.68 -2.85
CA ARG A 317 8.27 -15.60 -3.48
C ARG A 317 9.45 -15.93 -2.57
N GLU A 318 9.97 -14.93 -1.90
CA GLU A 318 11.13 -15.07 -1.02
C GLU A 318 10.74 -15.45 0.42
N HIS A 319 9.57 -15.00 0.89
CA HIS A 319 9.06 -15.34 2.22
C HIS A 319 8.40 -16.73 2.20
N LYS A 320 9.11 -17.71 2.72
CA LYS A 320 8.75 -19.15 2.59
C LYS A 320 7.90 -19.69 3.75
N HIS A 321 7.56 -18.86 4.72
CA HIS A 321 7.00 -19.31 6.00
C HIS A 321 5.52 -19.03 6.18
N LEU A 322 4.89 -18.31 5.27
CA LEU A 322 3.47 -17.96 5.36
C LEU A 322 2.59 -19.09 4.83
N ARG A 323 1.58 -19.49 5.62
CA ARG A 323 0.64 -20.59 5.33
C ARG A 323 -0.79 -20.18 5.67
N MET A 324 -1.73 -20.98 5.18
CA MET A 324 -3.12 -20.95 5.63
C MET A 324 -3.17 -21.25 7.13
N GLY A 325 -3.76 -20.37 7.92
CA GLY A 325 -3.95 -20.56 9.36
C GLY A 325 -5.23 -21.32 9.70
N GLU A 326 -5.30 -21.90 10.90
CA GLU A 326 -6.51 -22.59 11.39
C GLU A 326 -7.72 -21.66 11.44
N THR A 327 -7.53 -20.41 11.84
CA THR A 327 -8.60 -19.42 11.93
C THR A 327 -9.30 -19.20 10.60
N ILE A 328 -8.54 -18.87 9.56
CA ILE A 328 -9.15 -18.64 8.24
C ILE A 328 -9.73 -19.94 7.65
N TRP A 329 -9.09 -21.08 7.91
CA TRP A 329 -9.61 -22.38 7.48
C TRP A 329 -10.98 -22.66 8.08
N SER A 330 -11.16 -22.47 9.39
CA SER A 330 -12.43 -22.70 10.09
C SER A 330 -13.59 -21.81 9.61
N ILE A 331 -13.28 -20.71 8.91
CA ILE A 331 -14.25 -19.78 8.33
C ILE A 331 -14.59 -20.16 6.88
N LEU A 332 -13.68 -20.81 6.18
CA LEU A 332 -13.82 -21.16 4.76
C LEU A 332 -14.34 -22.58 4.55
N SER A 333 -14.19 -23.44 5.56
CA SER A 333 -14.62 -24.85 5.52
C SER A 333 -15.46 -25.21 6.74
N SER A 334 -16.50 -26.00 6.52
CA SER A 334 -17.38 -26.51 7.59
C SER A 334 -16.81 -27.72 8.33
N THR A 335 -15.77 -28.34 7.79
CA THR A 335 -15.06 -29.49 8.38
C THR A 335 -13.55 -29.32 8.21
N ASP A 336 -12.79 -30.09 9.01
CA ASP A 336 -11.32 -30.17 8.90
C ASP A 336 -10.85 -31.27 7.94
N ASP A 337 -11.74 -31.76 7.07
CA ASP A 337 -11.42 -32.81 6.12
C ASP A 337 -10.37 -32.35 5.11
N MET A 338 -9.26 -33.06 5.09
CA MET A 338 -8.10 -32.72 4.27
C MET A 338 -8.33 -32.87 2.76
N ASP A 339 -9.40 -33.53 2.35
CA ASP A 339 -9.81 -33.64 0.94
C ASP A 339 -10.53 -32.38 0.43
N GLY A 340 -10.86 -31.45 1.32
CA GLY A 340 -11.56 -30.21 1.01
C GLY A 340 -13.06 -30.36 0.78
N SER A 341 -13.66 -31.51 1.17
CA SER A 341 -15.11 -31.76 1.02
C SER A 341 -15.98 -30.79 1.84
N GLY A 342 -15.42 -30.22 2.92
CA GLY A 342 -16.09 -29.23 3.76
C GLY A 342 -16.03 -27.79 3.24
N ILE A 343 -15.27 -27.50 2.19
CA ILE A 343 -15.12 -26.12 1.67
C ILE A 343 -16.47 -25.62 1.12
N PHE A 344 -16.99 -24.58 1.74
CA PHE A 344 -18.21 -23.90 1.27
C PHE A 344 -17.93 -22.50 0.72
N ASP A 345 -16.85 -21.84 1.16
CA ASP A 345 -16.41 -20.56 0.62
C ASP A 345 -15.32 -20.79 -0.44
N TYR A 346 -15.70 -20.67 -1.70
CA TYR A 346 -14.79 -20.96 -2.81
C TYR A 346 -13.68 -19.92 -3.02
N ARG A 347 -13.66 -18.82 -2.24
CA ARG A 347 -12.47 -17.95 -2.16
C ARG A 347 -11.27 -18.71 -1.62
N THR A 348 -11.48 -19.82 -0.91
CA THR A 348 -10.42 -20.75 -0.48
C THR A 348 -9.50 -21.14 -1.62
N PHE A 349 -10.04 -21.52 -2.76
CA PHE A 349 -9.27 -21.95 -3.93
C PHE A 349 -8.50 -20.82 -4.60
N LEU A 350 -8.88 -19.57 -4.31
CA LEU A 350 -8.21 -18.38 -4.79
C LEU A 350 -7.12 -17.94 -3.82
N PHE A 351 -7.36 -18.05 -2.51
CA PHE A 351 -6.45 -17.60 -1.48
C PHE A 351 -5.32 -18.58 -1.20
N PHE A 352 -5.64 -19.87 -1.23
CA PHE A 352 -4.73 -20.94 -0.83
C PHE A 352 -4.64 -22.05 -1.86
N ASP A 353 -3.68 -22.93 -1.64
CA ASP A 353 -3.46 -24.13 -2.43
C ASP A 353 -3.29 -25.35 -1.49
N THR A 354 -3.50 -26.55 -1.99
CA THR A 354 -3.22 -27.78 -1.22
C THR A 354 -1.74 -27.89 -0.89
N ASN A 355 -1.39 -28.69 0.10
CA ASN A 355 -0.01 -29.02 0.42
C ASN A 355 0.64 -29.97 -0.63
N HIS A 356 1.77 -30.60 -0.32
CA HIS A 356 2.41 -31.54 -1.23
C HIS A 356 1.53 -32.78 -1.49
N LYS A 357 1.69 -33.38 -2.67
CA LYS A 357 1.00 -34.59 -3.07
C LYS A 357 1.53 -35.82 -2.31
N THR A 358 0.62 -36.69 -1.93
CA THR A 358 0.92 -38.00 -1.31
C THR A 358 0.08 -39.09 -1.99
N ASP A 359 0.38 -40.38 -1.68
CA ASP A 359 -0.43 -41.49 -2.20
C ASP A 359 -1.89 -41.41 -1.74
N SER A 360 -2.13 -40.91 -0.51
CA SER A 360 -3.49 -40.71 0.03
C SER A 360 -4.19 -39.46 -0.53
N PHE A 361 -3.43 -38.45 -0.97
CA PHE A 361 -3.90 -37.20 -1.51
C PHE A 361 -3.14 -36.87 -2.80
N PRO A 362 -3.49 -37.49 -3.95
CA PRO A 362 -2.75 -37.35 -5.20
C PRO A 362 -2.80 -35.92 -5.77
N ASP A 363 -3.76 -35.10 -5.35
CA ASP A 363 -3.87 -33.68 -5.70
C ASP A 363 -3.36 -32.73 -4.59
N GLY A 364 -2.85 -33.32 -3.49
CA GLY A 364 -2.49 -32.62 -2.28
C GLY A 364 -3.64 -32.52 -1.29
N ALA A 365 -3.33 -32.24 -0.04
CA ALA A 365 -4.31 -32.11 1.04
C ALA A 365 -4.46 -30.65 1.50
N TRP A 366 -5.62 -30.32 2.02
CA TRP A 366 -5.86 -29.09 2.75
C TRP A 366 -5.40 -29.27 4.19
N ARG A 367 -4.44 -28.46 4.61
CA ARG A 367 -3.94 -28.51 5.97
C ARG A 367 -3.56 -27.14 6.46
N ALA A 368 -4.29 -26.66 7.45
CA ALA A 368 -4.01 -25.40 8.10
C ALA A 368 -2.85 -25.50 9.09
N TYR A 369 -2.13 -24.41 9.31
CA TYR A 369 -1.12 -24.28 10.35
C TYR A 369 -1.76 -23.67 11.60
N PRO A 370 -1.51 -24.23 12.81
CA PRO A 370 -2.09 -23.69 14.05
C PRO A 370 -1.59 -22.27 14.30
N GLN A 371 -2.50 -21.37 14.72
CA GLN A 371 -2.13 -20.01 15.09
C GLN A 371 -1.22 -19.98 16.33
N ILE A 372 -1.43 -20.91 17.25
CA ILE A 372 -0.59 -21.09 18.43
C ILE A 372 0.18 -22.40 18.27
N ARG A 373 1.46 -22.28 18.00
CA ARG A 373 2.36 -23.43 17.88
C ARG A 373 2.60 -24.08 19.25
N THR A 374 2.50 -25.40 19.29
CA THR A 374 2.89 -26.25 20.43
C THR A 374 4.14 -27.07 20.08
N LEU A 375 4.68 -27.77 21.08
CA LEU A 375 5.81 -28.72 20.87
C LEU A 375 5.41 -29.91 19.98
N GLU A 376 4.13 -30.21 19.90
CA GLU A 376 3.57 -31.30 19.09
C GLU A 376 3.24 -30.87 17.67
N THR A 377 3.29 -29.55 17.37
CA THR A 377 3.02 -29.04 16.02
C THR A 377 4.10 -29.56 15.05
N PRO A 378 3.72 -30.33 14.03
CA PRO A 378 4.69 -30.85 13.07
C PRO A 378 5.42 -29.70 12.36
N THR A 379 6.73 -29.80 12.27
CA THR A 379 7.57 -28.80 11.63
C THR A 379 7.31 -28.78 10.13
N GLU A 380 7.13 -27.59 9.55
CA GLU A 380 7.07 -27.43 8.11
C GLU A 380 8.38 -27.90 7.45
N GLY A 381 8.26 -28.87 6.56
CA GLY A 381 9.41 -29.57 6.00
C GLY A 381 9.97 -28.98 4.73
N GLY A 382 9.29 -28.04 4.09
CA GLY A 382 9.73 -27.59 2.79
C GLY A 382 9.22 -26.25 2.29
N SER A 383 9.84 -25.78 1.21
CA SER A 383 9.37 -24.61 0.49
C SER A 383 7.96 -24.85 -0.07
N PRO A 384 7.05 -23.91 0.04
CA PRO A 384 5.74 -24.03 -0.59
C PRO A 384 5.83 -24.11 -2.12
N TYR A 385 6.94 -23.65 -2.68
CA TYR A 385 7.12 -23.54 -4.12
C TYR A 385 8.50 -24.06 -4.52
N ALA A 386 8.55 -25.02 -5.43
CA ALA A 386 9.80 -25.42 -6.08
C ALA A 386 10.17 -24.36 -7.11
N GLN A 387 11.38 -23.82 -7.03
CA GLN A 387 11.91 -22.96 -8.07
C GLN A 387 12.39 -23.81 -9.24
N SER A 388 11.78 -23.66 -10.41
CA SER A 388 12.47 -23.99 -11.65
C SER A 388 13.13 -22.71 -12.21
N ARG A 389 14.35 -22.87 -12.74
CA ARG A 389 15.13 -21.76 -13.31
C ARG A 389 14.55 -21.19 -14.61
N ASP A 390 13.61 -21.89 -15.21
CA ASP A 390 13.02 -21.57 -16.51
C ASP A 390 11.66 -20.87 -16.44
N GLY A 391 11.24 -20.48 -15.20
CA GLY A 391 9.95 -19.82 -14.98
C GLY A 391 8.75 -20.77 -15.13
N SER A 392 8.95 -22.06 -15.37
CA SER A 392 7.89 -23.05 -15.28
C SER A 392 7.71 -23.48 -13.82
N TYR A 393 6.49 -23.49 -13.35
CA TYR A 393 6.17 -23.90 -12.01
C TYR A 393 5.92 -25.37 -11.96
N THR A 394 6.82 -26.04 -11.34
CA THR A 394 6.59 -27.37 -10.85
C THR A 394 6.51 -27.31 -9.33
N PHE A 395 5.28 -27.21 -8.86
CA PHE A 395 4.85 -27.75 -7.59
C PHE A 395 5.62 -27.41 -6.29
N LYS A 396 4.83 -27.33 -5.26
CA LYS A 396 5.17 -27.43 -3.83
C LYS A 396 6.31 -28.39 -3.65
N GLY A 397 7.31 -28.00 -2.89
CA GLY A 397 8.40 -28.89 -2.53
C GLY A 397 7.85 -30.19 -1.94
N PRO A 398 8.52 -31.32 -2.12
CA PRO A 398 8.01 -32.64 -1.75
C PRO A 398 7.71 -32.81 -0.27
N SER A 399 8.10 -31.88 0.57
CA SER A 399 7.88 -31.89 2.02
C SER A 399 7.08 -30.68 2.53
N CYS A 400 6.41 -29.93 1.65
CA CYS A 400 5.49 -28.86 2.05
C CYS A 400 4.29 -29.47 2.79
N LEU A 401 4.22 -29.29 4.09
CA LEU A 401 3.27 -29.97 4.96
C LEU A 401 1.94 -29.23 5.10
N TYR A 402 1.96 -27.91 5.03
CA TYR A 402 0.79 -27.07 5.24
C TYR A 402 0.42 -26.33 3.97
N SER A 403 -0.87 -26.02 3.82
CA SER A 403 -1.42 -25.33 2.64
C SER A 403 -0.81 -23.94 2.48
N PRO A 404 -0.11 -23.68 1.37
CA PRO A 404 0.48 -22.37 1.10
C PRO A 404 -0.55 -21.38 0.54
N PHE A 405 -0.21 -20.12 0.51
CA PHE A 405 -0.93 -19.12 -0.27
C PHE A 405 -0.91 -19.48 -1.75
N ASN A 406 -2.02 -19.22 -2.43
CA ASN A 406 -2.15 -19.57 -3.84
C ASN A 406 -1.03 -18.94 -4.66
N TYR A 407 -0.34 -19.78 -5.40
CA TYR A 407 0.82 -19.39 -6.18
C TYR A 407 0.53 -18.26 -7.17
N TYR A 408 -0.54 -18.40 -7.96
CA TYR A 408 -0.85 -17.44 -9.02
C TYR A 408 -1.28 -16.07 -8.49
N LEU A 409 -1.86 -16.01 -7.29
CA LEU A 409 -2.23 -14.77 -6.66
C LEU A 409 -1.10 -14.10 -5.88
N THR A 410 -0.10 -14.88 -5.47
CA THR A 410 0.96 -14.36 -4.58
C THR A 410 2.31 -14.22 -5.26
N ARG A 411 2.55 -14.93 -6.36
CA ARG A 411 3.86 -14.97 -7.02
C ARG A 411 3.87 -14.58 -8.49
N ASP A 412 2.74 -14.66 -9.18
CA ASP A 412 2.68 -14.19 -10.56
C ASP A 412 2.27 -12.72 -10.60
N GLU A 413 3.25 -11.85 -10.73
CA GLU A 413 3.12 -10.40 -10.71
C GLU A 413 2.17 -9.83 -11.78
N LYS A 414 1.77 -10.64 -12.77
CA LYS A 414 0.92 -10.19 -13.87
C LYS A 414 -0.55 -10.09 -13.51
N TYR A 415 -0.98 -10.75 -12.45
CA TYR A 415 -2.39 -10.98 -12.21
C TYR A 415 -2.94 -10.27 -10.98
N MET A 416 -2.10 -9.99 -9.97
CA MET A 416 -2.56 -9.40 -8.73
C MET A 416 -2.35 -7.89 -8.71
N PRO A 417 -3.43 -7.09 -8.65
CA PRO A 417 -3.30 -5.65 -8.49
C PRO A 417 -2.95 -5.26 -7.05
N GLN A 418 -2.43 -4.05 -6.88
CA GLN A 418 -2.47 -3.37 -5.59
C GLN A 418 -3.88 -2.85 -5.37
N ILE A 419 -4.64 -3.50 -4.51
CA ILE A 419 -6.01 -3.11 -4.18
C ILE A 419 -5.97 -1.84 -3.32
N LEU A 420 -6.74 -0.82 -3.70
CA LEU A 420 -6.91 0.40 -2.92
C LEU A 420 -8.22 0.35 -2.14
N ILE A 421 -9.32 0.06 -2.82
CA ILE A 421 -10.61 -0.20 -2.19
C ILE A 421 -11.49 -1.06 -3.10
N THR A 422 -12.30 -1.93 -2.50
CA THR A 422 -13.32 -2.70 -3.23
C THR A 422 -14.72 -2.17 -2.92
N TYR A 423 -15.66 -2.35 -3.83
CA TYR A 423 -17.06 -2.03 -3.56
C TYR A 423 -17.65 -2.94 -2.47
N ALA A 424 -17.14 -4.16 -2.35
CA ALA A 424 -17.50 -5.06 -1.24
C ALA A 424 -17.18 -4.43 0.13
N ASP A 425 -15.99 -3.77 0.27
CA ASP A 425 -15.63 -3.06 1.51
C ASP A 425 -16.62 -1.93 1.83
N VAL A 426 -17.05 -1.18 0.80
CA VAL A 426 -18.08 -0.14 0.95
C VAL A 426 -19.40 -0.72 1.45
N LEU A 427 -19.83 -1.86 0.89
CA LEU A 427 -21.10 -2.52 1.30
C LEU A 427 -21.02 -3.06 2.73
N PHE A 428 -19.88 -3.65 3.13
CA PHE A 428 -19.68 -4.10 4.51
C PHE A 428 -19.66 -2.92 5.49
N MET A 429 -19.05 -1.79 5.14
CA MET A 429 -19.11 -0.57 5.95
C MET A 429 -20.54 -0.03 6.07
N LYS A 430 -21.31 -0.02 5.00
CA LYS A 430 -22.72 0.37 5.02
C LYS A 430 -23.55 -0.60 5.86
N ALA A 431 -23.29 -1.90 5.77
CA ALA A 431 -23.96 -2.91 6.61
C ALA A 431 -23.65 -2.68 8.10
N GLU A 432 -22.38 -2.39 8.45
CA GLU A 432 -21.99 -2.06 9.82
C GLU A 432 -22.71 -0.80 10.34
N ILE A 433 -22.73 0.27 9.55
CA ILE A 433 -23.43 1.52 9.91
C ILE A 433 -24.92 1.23 10.20
N GLY A 434 -25.57 0.46 9.33
CA GLY A 434 -26.97 0.10 9.49
C GLY A 434 -27.24 -0.81 10.69
N ALA A 435 -26.39 -1.81 10.93
CA ALA A 435 -26.52 -2.72 12.07
C ALA A 435 -26.29 -2.02 13.42
N ARG A 436 -25.39 -1.01 13.44
CA ARG A 436 -25.11 -0.18 14.63
C ARG A 436 -26.09 0.98 14.81
N GLY A 437 -26.96 1.27 13.84
CA GLY A 437 -27.91 2.39 13.90
C GLY A 437 -27.24 3.78 13.87
N ILE A 438 -26.06 3.91 13.27
CA ILE A 438 -25.29 5.14 13.26
C ILE A 438 -26.04 6.23 12.49
N GLY A 439 -26.19 7.41 13.10
CA GLY A 439 -26.85 8.55 12.48
C GLY A 439 -28.34 8.31 12.16
N GLY A 440 -28.97 7.35 12.83
CA GLY A 440 -30.36 6.99 12.59
C GLY A 440 -30.57 6.06 11.36
N ILE A 441 -29.50 5.61 10.73
CA ILE A 441 -29.56 4.62 9.65
C ILE A 441 -29.70 3.23 10.29
N ILE A 442 -30.85 2.62 10.16
CA ILE A 442 -31.16 1.33 10.78
C ILE A 442 -31.42 0.29 9.70
N LEU A 443 -30.63 -0.78 9.71
CA LEU A 443 -30.89 -2.00 8.94
C LEU A 443 -31.16 -3.16 9.91
N SER A 444 -32.12 -4.00 9.60
CA SER A 444 -32.42 -5.18 10.41
C SER A 444 -33.07 -6.27 9.55
N GLY A 445 -32.97 -7.52 10.00
CA GLY A 445 -33.60 -8.65 9.32
C GLY A 445 -33.22 -8.73 7.84
N MET A 446 -34.22 -8.73 6.95
CA MET A 446 -34.02 -8.89 5.50
C MET A 446 -33.16 -7.80 4.87
N ASP A 447 -33.15 -6.57 5.39
CA ASP A 447 -32.34 -5.49 4.85
C ASP A 447 -30.86 -5.73 5.13
N LEU A 448 -30.53 -6.23 6.34
CA LEU A 448 -29.19 -6.68 6.69
C LEU A 448 -28.76 -7.89 5.88
N ASP A 449 -29.62 -8.90 5.75
CA ASP A 449 -29.35 -10.07 4.90
C ASP A 449 -29.01 -9.67 3.47
N GLN A 450 -29.81 -8.78 2.89
CA GLN A 450 -29.60 -8.32 1.52
C GLN A 450 -28.29 -7.52 1.38
N MET A 451 -28.02 -6.61 2.32
CA MET A 451 -26.78 -5.81 2.28
C MET A 451 -25.55 -6.70 2.44
N LEU A 452 -25.60 -7.64 3.38
CA LEU A 452 -24.52 -8.60 3.63
C LEU A 452 -24.31 -9.52 2.41
N PHE A 453 -25.40 -10.07 1.85
CA PHE A 453 -25.34 -10.87 0.63
C PHE A 453 -24.66 -10.10 -0.52
N GLN A 454 -25.05 -8.85 -0.73
CA GLN A 454 -24.43 -8.01 -1.76
C GLN A 454 -22.94 -7.76 -1.50
N GLY A 455 -22.53 -7.53 -0.26
CA GLY A 455 -21.13 -7.41 0.12
C GLY A 455 -20.34 -8.68 -0.20
N ILE A 456 -20.85 -9.84 0.19
CA ILE A 456 -20.25 -11.14 -0.09
C ILE A 456 -20.22 -11.41 -1.60
N TYR A 457 -21.31 -11.15 -2.31
CA TYR A 457 -21.39 -11.30 -3.76
C TYR A 457 -20.33 -10.48 -4.49
N GLN A 458 -20.19 -9.20 -4.15
CA GLN A 458 -19.17 -8.33 -4.76
C GLN A 458 -17.74 -8.77 -4.42
N SER A 459 -17.52 -9.27 -3.21
CA SER A 459 -16.23 -9.84 -2.82
C SER A 459 -15.91 -11.10 -3.64
N CYS A 460 -16.84 -12.04 -3.71
CA CYS A 460 -16.68 -13.27 -4.51
C CYS A 460 -16.44 -12.95 -5.99
N LEU A 461 -17.20 -11.99 -6.52
CA LEU A 461 -17.09 -11.56 -7.91
C LEU A 461 -15.70 -10.94 -8.19
N PHE A 462 -15.23 -10.05 -7.33
CA PHE A 462 -13.92 -9.45 -7.46
C PHE A 462 -12.81 -10.51 -7.49
N TRP A 463 -12.82 -11.40 -6.52
CA TRP A 463 -11.79 -12.43 -6.39
C TRP A 463 -11.83 -13.45 -7.54
N ALA A 464 -13.03 -13.85 -7.97
CA ALA A 464 -13.19 -14.76 -9.11
C ALA A 464 -12.78 -14.14 -10.45
N HIS A 465 -12.90 -12.81 -10.57
CA HIS A 465 -12.55 -12.10 -11.81
C HIS A 465 -11.04 -12.04 -12.06
N ILE A 466 -10.23 -12.00 -11.01
CA ILE A 466 -8.77 -11.94 -11.13
C ILE A 466 -8.22 -13.10 -11.97
N PRO A 467 -8.47 -14.37 -11.65
CA PRO A 467 -7.98 -15.49 -12.46
C PRO A 467 -8.66 -15.60 -13.83
N GLN A 468 -9.90 -15.20 -13.99
CA GLN A 468 -10.61 -15.28 -15.27
C GLN A 468 -9.98 -14.42 -16.37
N ASN A 469 -9.35 -13.31 -16.00
CA ASN A 469 -8.63 -12.45 -16.94
C ASN A 469 -7.27 -13.02 -17.34
N THR A 470 -6.95 -14.25 -16.96
CA THR A 470 -5.67 -14.88 -17.24
C THR A 470 -5.84 -16.06 -18.16
N SER A 471 -4.85 -16.28 -19.05
CA SER A 471 -4.75 -17.52 -19.84
C SER A 471 -4.50 -18.76 -18.97
N ARG A 472 -4.29 -18.57 -17.67
CA ARG A 472 -3.99 -19.64 -16.71
C ARG A 472 -5.15 -19.97 -15.78
N TRP A 473 -6.32 -19.48 -16.07
CA TRP A 473 -7.55 -19.79 -15.35
C TRP A 473 -7.72 -21.29 -15.06
N VAL A 474 -7.43 -22.16 -16.05
CA VAL A 474 -7.52 -23.62 -15.94
C VAL A 474 -6.55 -24.24 -14.91
N TYR A 475 -5.53 -23.52 -14.49
CA TYR A 475 -4.59 -23.97 -13.47
C TYR A 475 -4.98 -23.58 -12.06
N PHE A 476 -5.99 -22.69 -11.93
CA PHE A 476 -6.61 -22.46 -10.65
C PHE A 476 -7.43 -23.69 -10.33
N TYR A 477 -7.06 -24.33 -9.36
CA TYR A 477 -7.57 -25.53 -8.72
C TYR A 477 -8.59 -26.34 -9.54
N PRO A 478 -8.30 -27.60 -9.92
CA PRO A 478 -9.22 -28.39 -10.76
C PRO A 478 -10.64 -28.51 -10.20
N GLN A 479 -10.79 -28.52 -8.86
CA GLN A 479 -12.13 -28.56 -8.22
C GLN A 479 -12.90 -27.27 -8.45
N TYR A 480 -12.21 -26.12 -8.35
CA TYR A 480 -12.81 -24.83 -8.64
C TYR A 480 -13.25 -24.75 -10.12
N THR A 481 -12.38 -25.16 -11.04
CA THR A 481 -12.71 -25.20 -12.46
C THR A 481 -13.84 -26.20 -12.78
N ASN A 482 -13.90 -27.34 -12.09
CA ASN A 482 -15.00 -28.28 -12.21
C ASN A 482 -16.30 -27.72 -11.67
N TYR A 483 -16.25 -26.96 -10.55
CA TYR A 483 -17.41 -26.28 -9.98
C TYR A 483 -17.90 -25.12 -10.85
N VAL A 484 -16.98 -24.29 -11.34
CA VAL A 484 -17.29 -23.15 -12.19
C VAL A 484 -17.87 -23.58 -13.53
N GLY A 485 -17.36 -24.65 -14.11
CA GLY A 485 -17.83 -25.20 -15.39
C GLY A 485 -17.95 -24.12 -16.47
N ASN A 486 -19.14 -24.03 -17.07
CA ASN A 486 -19.50 -23.03 -18.06
C ASN A 486 -20.27 -21.83 -17.48
N LEU A 487 -20.24 -21.62 -16.16
CA LEU A 487 -20.92 -20.48 -15.55
C LEU A 487 -20.22 -19.18 -15.98
N ASP A 488 -21.02 -18.19 -16.32
CA ASP A 488 -20.51 -16.84 -16.41
C ASP A 488 -20.11 -16.32 -15.02
N ILE A 489 -19.32 -15.25 -14.98
CA ILE A 489 -18.77 -14.74 -13.73
C ILE A 489 -19.85 -14.28 -12.74
N TRP A 490 -21.00 -13.83 -13.25
CA TRP A 490 -22.11 -13.33 -12.44
C TRP A 490 -22.82 -14.47 -11.73
N ALA A 491 -23.14 -15.53 -12.47
CA ALA A 491 -23.72 -16.75 -11.92
C ALA A 491 -22.76 -17.39 -10.90
N LEU A 492 -21.46 -17.37 -11.18
CA LEU A 492 -20.44 -17.85 -10.28
C LEU A 492 -20.43 -17.05 -8.97
N GLY A 493 -20.33 -15.73 -9.04
CA GLY A 493 -20.34 -14.86 -7.87
C GLY A 493 -21.60 -15.05 -7.02
N ASN A 494 -22.77 -15.15 -7.65
CA ASN A 494 -24.03 -15.41 -6.98
C ASN A 494 -24.06 -16.77 -6.27
N ASN A 495 -23.56 -17.83 -6.93
CA ASN A 495 -23.50 -19.16 -6.32
C ASN A 495 -22.53 -19.19 -5.12
N MET A 496 -21.38 -18.56 -5.24
CA MET A 496 -20.41 -18.43 -4.15
C MET A 496 -21.03 -17.71 -2.94
N ALA A 497 -21.65 -16.55 -3.18
CA ALA A 497 -22.31 -15.79 -2.11
C ALA A 497 -23.46 -16.55 -1.46
N SER A 498 -24.27 -17.26 -2.25
CA SER A 498 -25.36 -18.10 -1.74
C SER A 498 -24.84 -19.22 -0.85
N ASN A 499 -23.74 -19.87 -1.23
CA ASN A 499 -23.10 -20.90 -0.40
C ASN A 499 -22.60 -20.34 0.93
N VAL A 500 -21.97 -19.17 0.92
CA VAL A 500 -21.52 -18.52 2.15
C VAL A 500 -22.70 -18.18 3.05
N MET A 501 -23.76 -17.56 2.52
CA MET A 501 -24.95 -17.21 3.31
C MET A 501 -25.67 -18.46 3.84
N ASN A 502 -25.77 -19.51 3.04
CA ASN A 502 -26.37 -20.77 3.49
C ASN A 502 -25.61 -21.34 4.70
N ASN A 503 -24.29 -21.40 4.63
CA ASN A 503 -23.49 -21.98 5.72
C ASN A 503 -23.35 -21.05 6.92
N ALA A 504 -23.20 -19.74 6.71
CA ALA A 504 -22.98 -18.80 7.80
C ALA A 504 -24.27 -18.37 8.52
N VAL A 505 -25.41 -18.34 7.82
CA VAL A 505 -26.69 -17.82 8.32
C VAL A 505 -27.78 -18.90 8.30
N TYR A 506 -28.23 -19.30 7.11
CA TYR A 506 -29.49 -20.03 6.96
C TYR A 506 -29.44 -21.48 7.45
N MET A 507 -28.30 -22.15 7.34
CA MET A 507 -28.09 -23.53 7.82
C MET A 507 -27.29 -23.58 9.13
N ASN A 508 -26.89 -22.43 9.66
CA ASN A 508 -26.15 -22.35 10.91
C ASN A 508 -27.11 -22.34 12.11
N PRO A 509 -27.21 -23.43 12.87
CA PRO A 509 -28.14 -23.52 14.00
C PRO A 509 -27.76 -22.56 15.15
N ASN A 510 -26.57 -22.01 15.14
CA ASN A 510 -26.07 -21.09 16.16
C ASN A 510 -26.23 -19.63 15.76
N PHE A 511 -26.71 -19.32 14.55
CA PHE A 511 -26.95 -17.95 14.13
C PHE A 511 -28.30 -17.48 14.67
N ASP A 512 -28.29 -16.52 15.57
CA ASP A 512 -29.46 -16.09 16.33
C ASP A 512 -30.22 -14.89 15.73
N TYR A 513 -29.78 -14.40 14.57
CA TYR A 513 -30.37 -13.27 13.83
C TYR A 513 -30.40 -11.94 14.60
N THR A 514 -29.57 -11.81 15.66
CA THR A 514 -29.39 -10.53 16.34
C THR A 514 -28.47 -9.60 15.56
N ASN A 515 -28.57 -8.29 15.84
CA ASN A 515 -27.64 -7.31 15.24
C ASN A 515 -26.19 -7.61 15.59
N GLU A 516 -25.93 -8.21 16.76
CA GLU A 516 -24.58 -8.62 17.18
C GLU A 516 -24.07 -9.77 16.32
N ALA A 517 -24.90 -10.80 16.05
CA ALA A 517 -24.53 -11.89 15.15
C ALA A 517 -24.23 -11.38 13.74
N TYR A 518 -25.06 -10.48 13.22
CA TYR A 518 -24.79 -9.82 11.94
C TYR A 518 -23.52 -9.00 11.95
N LEU A 519 -23.26 -8.20 12.99
CA LEU A 519 -22.03 -7.43 13.10
C LEU A 519 -20.78 -8.31 13.08
N ASN A 520 -20.80 -9.42 13.82
CA ASN A 520 -19.71 -10.38 13.83
C ASN A 520 -19.46 -10.97 12.43
N LEU A 521 -20.53 -11.31 11.71
CA LEU A 521 -20.43 -11.82 10.35
C LEU A 521 -19.97 -10.74 9.35
N ILE A 522 -20.46 -9.51 9.49
CA ILE A 522 -19.99 -8.37 8.69
C ILE A 522 -18.48 -8.16 8.86
N TYR A 523 -17.99 -8.17 10.10
CA TYR A 523 -16.57 -8.02 10.39
C TYR A 523 -15.75 -9.18 9.81
N GLN A 524 -16.26 -10.42 9.94
CA GLN A 524 -15.63 -11.61 9.38
C GLN A 524 -15.54 -11.56 7.85
N GLN A 525 -16.64 -11.21 7.17
CA GLN A 525 -16.67 -11.15 5.71
C GLN A 525 -15.85 -9.96 5.16
N ARG A 526 -15.86 -8.83 5.87
CA ARG A 526 -15.01 -7.71 5.57
C ARG A 526 -13.52 -8.07 5.72
N TRP A 527 -13.16 -8.78 6.79
CA TRP A 527 -11.82 -9.28 7.04
C TRP A 527 -11.35 -10.22 5.92
N LEU A 528 -12.19 -11.17 5.46
CA LEU A 528 -11.88 -12.02 4.31
C LEU A 528 -11.68 -11.21 3.02
N ASN A 529 -12.52 -10.20 2.79
CA ASN A 529 -12.38 -9.31 1.63
C ASN A 529 -11.04 -8.57 1.64
N LEU A 530 -10.51 -8.25 2.81
CA LEU A 530 -9.23 -7.57 3.01
C LEU A 530 -8.01 -8.50 2.92
N PHE A 531 -8.14 -9.72 2.39
CA PHE A 531 -7.08 -10.72 2.34
C PHE A 531 -5.74 -10.22 1.77
N ARG A 532 -5.76 -9.35 0.76
CA ARG A 532 -4.56 -8.71 0.19
C ARG A 532 -4.29 -7.29 0.69
N GLN A 533 -5.01 -6.88 1.73
CA GLN A 533 -4.83 -5.60 2.44
C GLN A 533 -4.71 -5.86 3.96
N PRO A 534 -3.73 -6.65 4.42
CA PRO A 534 -3.67 -7.05 5.83
C PRO A 534 -3.44 -5.87 6.78
N TRP A 535 -2.91 -4.72 6.32
CA TRP A 535 -2.86 -3.49 7.13
C TRP A 535 -4.26 -2.92 7.43
N GLU A 536 -5.20 -3.02 6.48
CA GLU A 536 -6.59 -2.65 6.68
C GLU A 536 -7.33 -3.64 7.58
N ALA A 537 -7.06 -4.95 7.41
CA ALA A 537 -7.55 -5.99 8.31
C ALA A 537 -7.01 -5.77 9.74
N TRP A 538 -5.75 -5.36 9.88
CA TRP A 538 -5.15 -5.01 11.16
C TRP A 538 -5.80 -3.75 11.78
N ALA A 539 -6.11 -2.74 10.99
CA ALA A 539 -6.87 -1.59 11.45
C ALA A 539 -8.30 -1.97 11.87
N LEU A 540 -8.97 -2.87 11.13
CA LEU A 540 -10.27 -3.40 11.50
C LEU A 540 -10.21 -4.14 12.84
N ALA A 541 -9.26 -5.04 13.01
CA ALA A 541 -9.08 -5.81 14.24
C ALA A 541 -8.80 -4.91 15.46
N ARG A 542 -7.92 -3.91 15.30
CA ARG A 542 -7.62 -2.93 16.35
C ARG A 542 -8.84 -2.10 16.75
N ARG A 543 -9.66 -1.68 15.79
CA ARG A 543 -10.85 -0.87 16.03
C ARG A 543 -11.95 -1.66 16.72
N THR A 544 -12.23 -2.86 16.24
CA THR A 544 -13.37 -3.64 16.71
C THR A 544 -13.04 -4.52 17.91
N MET A 545 -11.76 -4.78 18.16
CA MET A 545 -11.27 -5.81 19.10
C MET A 545 -11.93 -7.18 18.85
N ALA A 546 -12.56 -7.31 17.69
CA ALA A 546 -13.23 -8.49 17.20
C ALA A 546 -12.52 -8.89 15.92
N THR A 547 -11.61 -9.77 16.02
CA THR A 547 -11.19 -10.52 14.86
C THR A 547 -12.12 -11.70 14.68
N PRO A 548 -12.08 -12.37 13.54
CA PRO A 548 -13.14 -13.30 13.13
C PRO A 548 -13.35 -14.47 14.05
N THR A 549 -12.43 -14.71 14.97
CA THR A 549 -12.61 -15.73 15.97
C THR A 549 -12.33 -15.19 17.33
N THR A 550 -13.33 -15.17 18.10
CA THR A 550 -13.32 -14.61 19.43
C THR A 550 -12.66 -15.47 20.47
N THR A 551 -12.41 -16.74 20.20
CA THR A 551 -12.09 -17.70 21.27
C THR A 551 -10.61 -18.04 21.39
N ASN A 552 -9.83 -17.91 20.33
CA ASN A 552 -8.42 -18.31 20.32
C ASN A 552 -7.48 -17.31 19.66
N HIS A 553 -7.93 -16.01 19.70
CA HIS A 553 -7.11 -14.96 19.19
C HIS A 553 -5.72 -15.07 19.70
N ALA A 554 -4.76 -15.18 18.81
CA ALA A 554 -3.51 -14.48 19.03
C ALA A 554 -3.89 -13.04 19.34
N LYS A 555 -3.82 -12.62 20.59
CA LYS A 555 -4.09 -11.24 20.96
C LYS A 555 -3.20 -10.37 20.10
N LEU A 556 -3.76 -9.30 19.55
CA LEU A 556 -2.97 -8.29 18.87
C LEU A 556 -1.77 -7.94 19.75
N THR A 557 -0.58 -8.09 19.22
CA THR A 557 0.67 -7.80 19.95
C THR A 557 1.15 -6.40 19.64
N SER A 558 0.59 -5.76 18.62
CA SER A 558 0.94 -4.41 18.22
C SER A 558 -0.28 -3.55 17.92
N TYR A 559 -0.29 -2.35 18.48
CA TYR A 559 -1.30 -1.31 18.23
C TYR A 559 -0.77 -0.21 17.30
N ARG A 560 0.53 -0.16 17.08
CA ARG A 560 1.25 0.69 16.14
C ARG A 560 2.63 0.09 15.84
N MET A 561 3.35 0.70 14.92
CA MET A 561 4.76 0.42 14.69
C MET A 561 5.63 1.56 15.24
N GLU A 562 6.86 1.23 15.65
CA GLU A 562 7.83 2.20 16.13
C GLU A 562 8.30 3.12 14.99
N TYR A 563 8.62 4.36 15.31
CA TYR A 563 9.18 5.31 14.36
C TYR A 563 10.53 4.83 13.80
N PRO A 564 10.84 5.14 12.55
CA PRO A 564 12.13 4.78 11.97
C PRO A 564 13.30 5.48 12.67
N GLN A 565 14.39 4.75 12.84
CA GLN A 565 15.60 5.24 13.52
C GLN A 565 16.15 6.53 12.89
N LYS A 566 16.06 6.68 11.58
CA LYS A 566 16.52 7.89 10.88
C LYS A 566 15.76 9.14 11.31
N GLU A 567 14.45 9.04 11.52
CA GLU A 567 13.65 10.18 11.98
C GLU A 567 14.05 10.57 13.41
N ILE A 568 14.29 9.58 14.26
CA ILE A 568 14.78 9.80 15.63
C ILE A 568 16.12 10.57 15.61
N GLU A 569 17.03 10.19 14.71
CA GLU A 569 18.35 10.81 14.62
C GLU A 569 18.31 12.23 14.04
N TYR A 570 17.52 12.45 12.98
CA TYR A 570 17.52 13.73 12.27
C TYR A 570 16.57 14.77 12.86
N ASN A 571 15.53 14.36 13.58
CA ASN A 571 14.51 15.25 14.15
C ASN A 571 14.32 15.00 15.65
N TYR A 572 15.41 14.78 16.38
CA TYR A 572 15.41 14.32 17.77
C TYR A 572 14.64 15.23 18.73
N GLU A 573 14.72 16.54 18.57
CA GLU A 573 14.03 17.50 19.45
C GLU A 573 12.52 17.33 19.37
N ASN A 574 11.96 17.28 18.16
CA ASN A 574 10.53 17.09 17.95
C ASN A 574 10.10 15.65 18.26
N TYR A 575 10.95 14.65 18.00
CA TYR A 575 10.71 13.29 18.44
C TYR A 575 10.61 13.20 19.97
N SER A 576 11.52 13.86 20.69
CA SER A 576 11.48 13.89 22.16
C SER A 576 10.20 14.57 22.68
N ALA A 577 9.74 15.63 22.03
CA ALA A 577 8.47 16.26 22.36
C ALA A 577 7.29 15.30 22.09
N GLN A 578 7.32 14.56 20.98
CA GLN A 578 6.32 13.54 20.65
C GLN A 578 6.25 12.43 21.70
N LEU A 579 7.39 11.96 22.22
CA LEU A 579 7.41 10.93 23.26
C LEU A 579 6.63 11.33 24.52
N THR A 580 6.57 12.62 24.86
CA THR A 580 5.80 13.11 26.03
C THR A 580 4.30 12.94 25.87
N ARG A 581 3.80 12.79 24.64
CA ARG A 581 2.38 12.57 24.32
C ARG A 581 2.00 11.09 24.29
N MET A 582 2.98 10.19 24.34
CA MET A 582 2.77 8.75 24.15
C MET A 582 2.72 8.02 25.49
N SER A 583 1.61 7.36 25.79
CA SER A 583 1.36 6.68 27.06
C SER A 583 2.38 5.58 27.41
N HIS A 584 2.90 4.89 26.42
CA HIS A 584 3.89 3.81 26.57
C HIS A 584 5.19 4.07 25.77
N GLY A 585 5.47 5.36 25.47
CA GLY A 585 6.60 5.73 24.64
C GLY A 585 6.50 5.20 23.20
N ASP A 586 7.61 5.23 22.48
CA ASP A 586 7.67 4.73 21.10
C ASP A 586 7.77 3.19 21.06
N THR A 587 6.68 2.55 21.40
CA THR A 587 6.54 1.10 21.43
C THR A 587 5.28 0.64 20.72
N ARG A 588 5.21 -0.62 20.36
CA ARG A 588 4.02 -1.24 19.75
C ARG A 588 2.81 -1.29 20.68
N GLN A 589 3.01 -1.10 21.99
CA GLN A 589 1.95 -1.12 23.00
C GLN A 589 1.21 0.23 23.12
N THR A 590 1.77 1.30 22.56
CA THR A 590 1.10 2.59 22.51
C THR A 590 -0.05 2.53 21.51
N LYS A 591 -1.26 2.82 21.98
CA LYS A 591 -2.43 2.92 21.12
C LYS A 591 -2.35 4.16 20.22
N VAL A 592 -2.87 4.04 19.02
CA VAL A 592 -3.12 5.19 18.14
C VAL A 592 -4.38 5.91 18.61
N TRP A 593 -4.55 7.18 18.25
CA TRP A 593 -5.60 8.06 18.80
C TRP A 593 -7.01 7.49 18.70
N TRP A 594 -7.39 6.94 17.55
CA TRP A 594 -8.74 6.40 17.35
C TRP A 594 -9.01 5.06 18.09
N MET A 595 -8.00 4.47 18.72
CA MET A 595 -8.14 3.28 19.59
C MET A 595 -8.31 3.65 21.08
N ASP A 596 -8.08 4.90 21.44
CA ASP A 596 -8.06 5.33 22.84
C ASP A 596 -9.43 5.88 23.24
N PHE A 597 -10.39 4.98 23.41
CA PHE A 597 -11.78 5.27 23.84
C PHE A 597 -12.21 4.37 24.98
#